data_d67f14727f536931d95ea1a88d732cd5
#
_entry.id   d67f14727f536931d95ea1a88d732cd5
#
_cell.length_a   1.000
_cell.length_b   1.000
_cell.length_c   1.000
_cell.angle_alpha   90.00
_cell.angle_beta   90.00
_cell.angle_gamma   90.00
#
_symmetry.space_group_name_H-M   'P 1'
#
loop_
_entity.id
_entity.type
_entity.pdbx_description
1 polymer ?
#
loop_
_entity_poly.entity_id
_entity_poly.type
_entity_poly.pdbx_seq_one_letter_code
_entity_poly.pdbx_strand_id
1 'polypeptide(L)'
;MNNKKQNNEDIKTKINLLSKSFGFDVCKITKPEIPSQIQEQFQKFLKNNLYGEMDWLKKTEYRRKSPINLWSEAKSAIVLGLNYGPKDNPLLKIKKNDLGNISVYANGEDYHKVFKGKLKRFASKLFPILNKDKILDLKVFVDTAPLLEKPLAQLAGLGWQGKHTNLVSKEFGSWLFLGVILLNKDIPIDLPENDHCGSCKACLDICPTEAFICLLYTSPSPRDS
;
A
#
# COMPACT_ATOMS: atom_id res chain seq x y z
N MET A 1 8.67 -15.82 29.45
CA MET A 1 8.30 -15.78 28.03
C MET A 1 6.82 -15.48 27.80
N ASN A 2 5.88 -15.95 28.60
CA ASN A 2 4.45 -15.72 28.43
C ASN A 2 3.99 -14.24 28.49
N ASN A 3 4.50 -13.44 29.42
CA ASN A 3 4.07 -12.04 29.57
C ASN A 3 4.41 -11.14 28.35
N LYS A 4 5.51 -11.41 27.65
CA LYS A 4 5.92 -10.63 26.47
C LYS A 4 5.04 -10.95 25.25
N LYS A 5 4.64 -12.22 25.13
CA LYS A 5 3.75 -12.68 24.04
C LYS A 5 2.34 -12.13 24.22
N GLN A 6 1.82 -12.13 25.41
CA GLN A 6 0.50 -11.60 25.78
C GLN A 6 0.43 -10.07 25.60
N ASN A 7 1.47 -9.34 25.98
CA ASN A 7 1.55 -7.89 25.77
C ASN A 7 1.63 -7.51 24.27
N ASN A 8 2.26 -8.35 23.46
CA ASN A 8 2.39 -8.17 22.03
C ASN A 8 1.07 -8.38 21.28
N GLU A 9 0.28 -9.40 21.64
CA GLU A 9 -1.06 -9.63 21.11
C GLU A 9 -2.04 -8.52 21.52
N ASP A 10 -1.94 -8.01 22.75
CA ASP A 10 -2.73 -6.88 23.23
C ASP A 10 -2.47 -5.60 22.41
N ILE A 11 -1.21 -5.30 22.06
CA ILE A 11 -0.85 -4.14 21.22
C ILE A 11 -1.46 -4.25 19.83
N LYS A 12 -1.33 -5.41 19.16
CA LYS A 12 -1.93 -5.61 17.83
C LYS A 12 -3.44 -5.48 17.86
N THR A 13 -4.07 -6.08 18.85
CA THR A 13 -5.52 -6.01 19.04
C THR A 13 -5.98 -4.56 19.21
N LYS A 14 -5.30 -3.77 20.04
CA LYS A 14 -5.59 -2.34 20.23
C LYS A 14 -5.43 -1.52 18.94
N ILE A 15 -4.36 -1.78 18.18
CA ILE A 15 -4.13 -1.12 16.87
C ILE A 15 -5.27 -1.45 15.92
N ASN A 16 -5.65 -2.73 15.81
CA ASN A 16 -6.72 -3.18 14.92
C ASN A 16 -8.10 -2.63 15.31
N LEU A 17 -8.44 -2.63 16.59
CA LEU A 17 -9.70 -2.05 17.07
C LEU A 17 -9.76 -0.54 16.78
N LEU A 18 -8.65 0.15 17.04
CA LEU A 18 -8.56 1.57 16.75
C LEU A 18 -8.67 1.84 15.25
N SER A 19 -8.00 1.06 14.38
CA SER A 19 -8.06 1.25 12.92
C SER A 19 -9.49 1.08 12.40
N LYS A 20 -10.21 0.07 12.88
CA LYS A 20 -11.62 -0.15 12.55
C LYS A 20 -12.51 1.01 13.00
N SER A 21 -12.27 1.58 14.18
CA SER A 21 -13.05 2.74 14.68
C SER A 21 -12.84 3.99 13.84
N PHE A 22 -11.71 4.08 13.12
CA PHE A 22 -11.43 5.11 12.12
C PHE A 22 -11.94 4.74 10.72
N GLY A 23 -12.60 3.59 10.56
CA GLY A 23 -13.15 3.12 9.29
C GLY A 23 -12.08 2.75 8.28
N PHE A 24 -10.96 2.16 8.72
CA PHE A 24 -10.06 1.42 7.84
C PHE A 24 -10.54 -0.03 7.73
N ASP A 25 -10.50 -0.57 6.51
CA ASP A 25 -10.96 -1.92 6.24
C ASP A 25 -9.90 -2.95 6.58
N VAL A 26 -8.62 -2.61 6.37
CA VAL A 26 -7.49 -3.49 6.68
C VAL A 26 -6.41 -2.69 7.41
N CYS A 27 -5.81 -3.34 8.43
CA CYS A 27 -4.65 -2.82 9.16
C CYS A 27 -3.69 -3.98 9.44
N LYS A 28 -2.47 -3.86 8.96
CA LYS A 28 -1.43 -4.89 9.08
C LYS A 28 -0.08 -4.25 9.40
N ILE A 29 0.85 -5.04 9.91
CA ILE A 29 2.14 -4.56 10.42
C ILE A 29 3.27 -5.36 9.81
N THR A 30 4.33 -4.67 9.35
CA THR A 30 5.53 -5.30 8.83
C THR A 30 6.80 -4.58 9.29
N LYS A 31 7.96 -5.15 9.00
CA LYS A 31 9.23 -4.41 9.09
C LYS A 31 9.33 -3.36 7.99
N PRO A 32 10.02 -2.24 8.23
CA PRO A 32 10.20 -1.18 7.23
C PRO A 32 11.35 -1.54 6.26
N GLU A 33 11.31 -2.74 5.71
CA GLU A 33 12.35 -3.32 4.87
C GLU A 33 11.73 -3.82 3.56
N ILE A 34 12.44 -3.60 2.46
CA ILE A 34 12.07 -4.13 1.15
C ILE A 34 13.12 -5.17 0.77
N PRO A 35 12.74 -6.41 0.42
CA PRO A 35 13.67 -7.44 -0.02
C PRO A 35 14.55 -6.99 -1.19
N SER A 36 15.81 -7.43 -1.23
CA SER A 36 16.78 -7.06 -2.27
C SER A 36 16.27 -7.36 -3.69
N GLN A 37 15.56 -8.48 -3.86
CA GLN A 37 14.95 -8.85 -5.14
C GLN A 37 13.99 -7.77 -5.67
N ILE A 38 13.15 -7.20 -4.81
CA ILE A 38 12.22 -6.13 -5.20
C ILE A 38 12.99 -4.84 -5.50
N GLN A 39 14.02 -4.53 -4.72
CA GLN A 39 14.89 -3.38 -4.98
C GLN A 39 15.59 -3.49 -6.34
N GLU A 40 16.12 -4.67 -6.67
CA GLU A 40 16.76 -4.96 -7.97
C GLU A 40 15.77 -4.83 -9.13
N GLN A 41 14.56 -5.31 -8.97
CA GLN A 41 13.49 -5.17 -9.98
C GLN A 41 13.15 -3.70 -10.22
N PHE A 42 13.03 -2.92 -9.15
CA PHE A 42 12.81 -1.48 -9.27
C PHE A 42 13.98 -0.78 -9.98
N GLN A 43 15.23 -1.18 -9.69
CA GLN A 43 16.39 -0.65 -10.40
C GLN A 43 16.38 -1.01 -11.90
N LYS A 44 16.04 -2.26 -12.24
CA LYS A 44 15.89 -2.69 -13.64
C LYS A 44 14.83 -1.88 -14.38
N PHE A 45 13.69 -1.64 -13.73
CA PHE A 45 12.62 -0.78 -14.25
C PHE A 45 13.13 0.63 -14.56
N LEU A 46 13.87 1.25 -13.64
CA LEU A 46 14.45 2.58 -13.86
C LEU A 46 15.54 2.58 -14.95
N LYS A 47 16.42 1.57 -14.96
CA LYS A 47 17.49 1.43 -15.94
C LYS A 47 16.96 1.26 -17.37
N ASN A 48 15.83 0.59 -17.51
CA ASN A 48 15.18 0.35 -18.80
C ASN A 48 14.25 1.50 -19.23
N ASN A 49 14.23 2.62 -18.47
CA ASN A 49 13.39 3.79 -18.73
C ASN A 49 11.88 3.47 -18.84
N LEU A 50 11.40 2.46 -18.09
CA LEU A 50 10.01 2.01 -18.12
C LEU A 50 9.06 2.94 -17.33
N TYR A 51 9.57 4.02 -16.77
CA TYR A 51 8.83 4.99 -15.96
C TYR A 51 8.17 6.11 -16.78
N GLY A 52 8.33 6.10 -18.13
CA GLY A 52 7.74 7.12 -19.00
C GLY A 52 8.20 8.52 -18.63
N GLU A 53 7.27 9.45 -18.43
CA GLU A 53 7.54 10.84 -18.04
C GLU A 53 7.69 11.03 -16.51
N MET A 54 7.61 9.95 -15.72
CA MET A 54 7.69 10.02 -14.27
C MET A 54 9.13 10.13 -13.75
N ASP A 55 9.88 11.13 -14.19
CA ASP A 55 11.28 11.37 -13.78
C ASP A 55 11.48 11.45 -12.26
N TRP A 56 10.45 11.81 -11.54
CA TRP A 56 10.47 11.84 -10.08
C TRP A 56 10.74 10.46 -9.45
N LEU A 57 10.41 9.36 -10.14
CA LEU A 57 10.74 8.00 -9.69
C LEU A 57 12.25 7.81 -9.64
N LYS A 58 12.97 8.22 -10.70
CA LYS A 58 14.43 8.17 -10.78
C LYS A 58 15.08 9.11 -9.76
N LYS A 59 14.60 10.36 -9.66
CA LYS A 59 15.10 11.35 -8.70
C LYS A 59 14.97 10.90 -7.24
N THR A 60 14.02 10.04 -6.95
CA THR A 60 13.74 9.54 -5.59
C THR A 60 14.14 8.08 -5.37
N GLU A 61 14.88 7.46 -6.30
CA GLU A 61 15.28 6.05 -6.27
C GLU A 61 15.83 5.62 -4.91
N TYR A 62 16.83 6.33 -4.39
CA TYR A 62 17.46 5.99 -3.11
C TYR A 62 16.45 5.86 -1.98
N ARG A 63 15.55 6.82 -1.85
CA ARG A 63 14.51 6.81 -0.80
C ARG A 63 13.46 5.73 -1.01
N ARG A 64 13.12 5.43 -2.28
CA ARG A 64 12.12 4.41 -2.62
C ARG A 64 12.59 2.99 -2.39
N LYS A 65 13.88 2.72 -2.55
CA LYS A 65 14.45 1.38 -2.35
C LYS A 65 14.17 0.80 -0.97
N SER A 66 14.15 1.65 0.06
CA SER A 66 13.91 1.18 1.41
C SER A 66 13.26 2.28 2.26
N PRO A 67 12.25 1.95 3.08
CA PRO A 67 11.70 2.87 4.07
C PRO A 67 12.75 3.43 5.03
N ILE A 68 13.81 2.68 5.33
CA ILE A 68 14.93 3.12 6.19
C ILE A 68 15.74 4.24 5.52
N ASN A 69 15.84 4.25 4.18
CA ASN A 69 16.47 5.34 3.44
C ASN A 69 15.65 6.64 3.50
N LEU A 70 14.33 6.50 3.69
CA LEU A 70 13.42 7.63 3.88
C LEU A 70 13.45 8.13 5.34
N TRP A 71 13.56 7.21 6.28
CA TRP A 71 13.65 7.50 7.71
C TRP A 71 14.43 6.40 8.45
N SER A 72 15.68 6.70 8.79
CA SER A 72 16.64 5.74 9.36
C SER A 72 16.25 5.14 10.72
N GLU A 73 15.41 5.84 11.48
CA GLU A 73 14.94 5.40 12.79
C GLU A 73 13.73 4.45 12.72
N ALA A 74 13.16 4.23 11.52
CA ALA A 74 12.01 3.35 11.36
C ALA A 74 12.33 1.92 11.79
N LYS A 75 11.48 1.32 12.63
CA LYS A 75 11.59 -0.07 13.14
C LYS A 75 10.36 -0.91 12.76
N SER A 76 9.22 -0.27 12.53
CA SER A 76 7.99 -0.93 12.09
C SER A 76 7.22 -0.07 11.12
N ALA A 77 6.41 -0.71 10.27
CA ALA A 77 5.48 -0.07 9.35
C ALA A 77 4.07 -0.62 9.60
N ILE A 78 3.12 0.25 9.92
CA ILE A 78 1.69 -0.08 9.92
C ILE A 78 1.17 0.28 8.55
N VAL A 79 0.63 -0.70 7.84
CA VAL A 79 0.02 -0.53 6.51
C VAL A 79 -1.49 -0.62 6.65
N LEU A 80 -2.18 0.39 6.15
CA LEU A 80 -3.63 0.51 6.23
C LEU A 80 -4.24 0.51 4.84
N GLY A 81 -5.36 -0.19 4.70
CA GLY A 81 -6.17 -0.23 3.50
C GLY A 81 -7.53 0.40 3.73
N LEU A 82 -7.98 1.20 2.76
CA LEU A 82 -9.33 1.75 2.71
C LEU A 82 -9.99 1.30 1.40
N ASN A 83 -11.08 0.56 1.52
CA ASN A 83 -11.83 0.08 0.36
C ASN A 83 -12.57 1.25 -0.32
N TYR A 84 -12.37 1.37 -1.63
CA TYR A 84 -13.09 2.32 -2.48
C TYR A 84 -13.92 1.62 -3.56
N GLY A 85 -14.03 0.29 -3.48
CA GLY A 85 -14.79 -0.51 -4.44
C GLY A 85 -16.25 -0.05 -4.51
N PRO A 86 -16.82 0.03 -5.72
CA PRO A 86 -18.20 0.43 -5.91
C PRO A 86 -19.16 -0.67 -5.46
N LYS A 87 -20.35 -0.29 -5.04
CA LYS A 87 -21.43 -1.24 -4.72
C LYS A 87 -21.93 -1.97 -5.96
N ASP A 88 -22.01 -1.25 -7.09
CA ASP A 88 -22.49 -1.78 -8.37
C ASP A 88 -21.32 -2.04 -9.31
N ASN A 89 -21.50 -2.98 -10.26
CA ASN A 89 -20.49 -3.25 -11.27
C ASN A 89 -20.28 -2.01 -12.17
N PRO A 90 -19.09 -1.34 -12.12
CA PRO A 90 -18.86 -0.12 -12.88
C PRO A 90 -18.87 -0.33 -14.40
N LEU A 91 -18.64 -1.56 -14.88
CA LEU A 91 -18.66 -1.91 -16.30
C LEU A 91 -20.07 -1.77 -16.92
N LEU A 92 -21.13 -1.83 -16.11
CA LEU A 92 -22.51 -1.61 -16.60
C LEU A 92 -22.73 -0.19 -17.11
N LYS A 93 -21.95 0.78 -16.62
CA LYS A 93 -22.01 2.18 -17.05
C LYS A 93 -21.44 2.39 -18.46
N ILE A 94 -20.49 1.54 -18.89
CA ILE A 94 -19.87 1.62 -20.22
C ILE A 94 -20.89 1.45 -21.36
N LYS A 95 -21.99 0.75 -21.10
CA LYS A 95 -23.08 0.53 -22.08
C LYS A 95 -23.94 1.79 -22.33
N LYS A 96 -23.80 2.83 -21.53
CA LYS A 96 -24.54 4.10 -21.68
C LYS A 96 -23.67 5.08 -22.46
N ASN A 97 -23.88 5.16 -23.76
CA ASN A 97 -23.09 5.98 -24.68
C ASN A 97 -23.31 7.49 -24.52
N ASP A 98 -24.34 7.90 -23.81
CA ASP A 98 -24.71 9.28 -23.50
C ASP A 98 -24.06 9.84 -22.22
N LEU A 99 -23.33 9.00 -21.49
CA LEU A 99 -22.68 9.38 -20.23
C LEU A 99 -21.18 9.18 -20.27
N GLY A 100 -20.44 10.16 -19.74
CA GLY A 100 -19.03 10.00 -19.44
C GLY A 100 -18.82 8.98 -18.32
N ASN A 101 -17.80 8.13 -18.44
CA ASN A 101 -17.42 7.18 -17.41
C ASN A 101 -16.12 7.65 -16.72
N ILE A 102 -16.23 7.90 -15.42
CA ILE A 102 -15.12 8.32 -14.58
C ILE A 102 -14.64 7.12 -13.77
N SER A 103 -13.31 6.94 -13.66
CA SER A 103 -12.71 5.89 -12.85
C SER A 103 -13.21 5.95 -11.41
N VAL A 104 -13.51 4.79 -10.81
CA VAL A 104 -14.12 4.69 -9.48
C VAL A 104 -13.32 5.43 -8.40
N TYR A 105 -11.99 5.35 -8.46
CA TYR A 105 -11.12 6.03 -7.50
C TYR A 105 -11.21 7.55 -7.53
N ALA A 106 -11.67 8.12 -8.65
CA ALA A 106 -11.79 9.58 -8.86
C ALA A 106 -13.18 10.11 -8.56
N ASN A 107 -14.12 9.25 -8.16
CA ASN A 107 -15.46 9.67 -7.76
C ASN A 107 -15.43 10.30 -6.35
N GLY A 108 -15.96 11.51 -6.21
CA GLY A 108 -16.08 12.21 -4.93
C GLY A 108 -14.91 13.14 -4.62
N GLU A 109 -14.58 13.27 -3.35
CA GLU A 109 -13.47 14.12 -2.91
C GLU A 109 -12.11 13.47 -3.20
N ASP A 110 -11.08 14.31 -3.33
CA ASP A 110 -9.69 13.85 -3.48
C ASP A 110 -9.29 12.91 -2.33
N TYR A 111 -9.14 11.64 -2.67
CA TYR A 111 -8.82 10.61 -1.69
C TYR A 111 -7.52 10.87 -0.94
N HIS A 112 -6.54 11.57 -1.53
CA HIS A 112 -5.30 11.93 -0.86
C HIS A 112 -5.59 12.77 0.39
N LYS A 113 -6.49 13.77 0.28
CA LYS A 113 -6.88 14.61 1.41
C LYS A 113 -7.66 13.81 2.45
N VAL A 114 -8.65 13.06 2.01
CA VAL A 114 -9.53 12.26 2.88
C VAL A 114 -8.72 11.22 3.64
N PHE A 115 -7.94 10.44 2.93
CA PHE A 115 -7.17 9.33 3.51
C PHE A 115 -6.04 9.85 4.40
N LYS A 116 -5.27 10.84 3.94
CA LYS A 116 -4.20 11.47 4.75
C LYS A 116 -4.74 12.11 6.02
N GLY A 117 -5.90 12.78 5.94
CA GLY A 117 -6.59 13.34 7.10
C GLY A 117 -7.00 12.25 8.10
N LYS A 118 -7.57 11.14 7.60
CA LYS A 118 -7.94 9.97 8.39
C LYS A 118 -6.72 9.34 9.07
N LEU A 119 -5.62 9.13 8.32
CA LEU A 119 -4.36 8.58 8.85
C LEU A 119 -3.74 9.45 9.94
N LYS A 120 -3.72 10.78 9.76
CA LYS A 120 -3.19 11.69 10.77
C LYS A 120 -4.00 11.63 12.08
N ARG A 121 -5.34 11.59 11.99
CA ARG A 121 -6.21 11.46 13.17
C ARG A 121 -6.01 10.11 13.86
N PHE A 122 -5.92 9.04 13.10
CA PHE A 122 -5.59 7.71 13.62
C PHE A 122 -4.23 7.71 14.33
N ALA A 123 -3.18 8.23 13.69
CA ALA A 123 -1.84 8.34 14.25
C ALA A 123 -1.81 9.12 15.56
N SER A 124 -2.56 10.23 15.66
CA SER A 124 -2.69 11.02 16.89
C SER A 124 -3.31 10.23 18.05
N LYS A 125 -4.27 9.33 17.76
CA LYS A 125 -4.89 8.46 18.77
C LYS A 125 -4.05 7.22 19.06
N LEU A 126 -3.27 6.75 18.10
CA LEU A 126 -2.34 5.64 18.26
C LEU A 126 -1.12 6.04 19.12
N PHE A 127 -0.66 7.27 18.98
CA PHE A 127 0.51 7.80 19.68
C PHE A 127 0.50 7.53 21.19
N PRO A 128 -0.51 7.92 21.98
CA PRO A 128 -0.54 7.68 23.42
C PRO A 128 -0.60 6.19 23.79
N ILE A 129 -1.16 5.33 22.92
CA ILE A 129 -1.24 3.89 23.16
C ILE A 129 0.16 3.26 23.08
N LEU A 130 1.00 3.74 22.17
CA LEU A 130 2.34 3.20 21.93
C LEU A 130 3.44 3.94 22.70
N ASN A 131 3.22 5.20 23.09
CA ASN A 131 4.25 6.08 23.67
C ASN A 131 4.39 5.94 25.19
N LYS A 132 4.35 4.73 25.72
CA LYS A 132 4.54 4.48 27.17
C LYS A 132 5.91 4.98 27.66
N ASP A 133 6.94 4.93 26.81
CA ASP A 133 8.33 5.25 27.13
C ASP A 133 8.72 6.69 26.76
N LYS A 134 7.76 7.51 26.28
CA LYS A 134 7.94 8.91 25.86
C LYS A 134 9.01 9.16 24.76
N ILE A 135 9.34 8.14 23.96
CA ILE A 135 10.40 8.19 22.91
C ILE A 135 9.82 7.87 21.53
N LEU A 136 8.50 7.75 21.41
CA LEU A 136 7.88 7.41 20.13
C LEU A 136 7.91 8.59 19.16
N ASP A 137 8.37 8.33 17.95
CA ASP A 137 8.12 9.16 16.78
C ASP A 137 7.41 8.33 15.70
N LEU A 138 6.62 8.99 14.85
CA LEU A 138 5.90 8.37 13.78
C LEU A 138 5.75 9.31 12.57
N LYS A 139 5.75 8.72 11.36
CA LYS A 139 5.59 9.46 10.10
C LYS A 139 4.51 8.81 9.25
N VAL A 140 3.61 9.65 8.70
CA VAL A 140 2.44 9.23 7.93
C VAL A 140 2.67 9.48 6.45
N PHE A 141 2.41 8.47 5.62
CA PHE A 141 2.62 8.51 4.18
C PHE A 141 1.36 8.02 3.44
N VAL A 142 1.06 8.70 2.34
CA VAL A 142 0.00 8.32 1.39
C VAL A 142 0.50 8.67 0.01
N ASP A 143 0.59 7.70 -0.89
CA ASP A 143 0.82 7.78 -2.33
C ASP A 143 1.95 8.74 -2.79
N THR A 144 1.90 10.01 -2.42
CA THR A 144 2.86 11.04 -2.83
C THR A 144 4.27 10.91 -2.23
N ALA A 145 4.47 10.00 -1.28
CA ALA A 145 5.77 9.78 -0.67
C ALA A 145 6.67 8.86 -1.51
N PRO A 146 8.00 9.02 -1.43
CA PRO A 146 8.92 8.10 -2.09
C PRO A 146 9.03 6.76 -1.35
N LEU A 147 7.93 6.01 -1.34
CA LEU A 147 7.78 4.73 -0.65
C LEU A 147 7.17 3.70 -1.61
N LEU A 148 7.61 2.44 -1.52
CA LEU A 148 7.01 1.32 -2.24
C LEU A 148 5.90 0.71 -1.37
N GLU A 149 4.71 1.30 -1.41
CA GLU A 149 3.59 0.93 -0.54
C GLU A 149 3.04 -0.46 -0.84
N LYS A 150 2.94 -0.84 -2.12
CA LYS A 150 2.41 -2.15 -2.53
C LYS A 150 3.28 -3.32 -2.04
N PRO A 151 4.62 -3.30 -2.19
CA PRO A 151 5.49 -4.29 -1.56
C PRO A 151 5.35 -4.36 -0.05
N LEU A 152 5.30 -3.22 0.65
CA LEU A 152 5.08 -3.20 2.10
C LEU A 152 3.73 -3.81 2.48
N ALA A 153 2.67 -3.56 1.69
CA ALA A 153 1.35 -4.13 1.92
C ALA A 153 1.36 -5.66 1.77
N GLN A 154 2.09 -6.21 0.80
CA GLN A 154 2.27 -7.65 0.64
C GLN A 154 3.07 -8.25 1.80
N LEU A 155 4.18 -7.61 2.19
CA LEU A 155 4.99 -8.05 3.32
C LEU A 155 4.24 -7.99 4.66
N ALA A 156 3.28 -7.08 4.77
CA ALA A 156 2.38 -6.98 5.92
C ALA A 156 1.22 -8.00 5.88
N GLY A 157 0.94 -8.64 4.73
CA GLY A 157 -0.17 -9.58 4.59
C GLY A 157 -1.51 -8.92 4.27
N LEU A 158 -1.54 -7.73 3.67
CA LEU A 158 -2.77 -7.11 3.18
C LEU A 158 -3.29 -7.80 1.90
N GLY A 159 -2.41 -8.36 1.12
CA GLY A 159 -2.65 -8.96 -0.17
C GLY A 159 -1.35 -9.21 -0.91
N TRP A 160 -1.41 -9.52 -2.18
CA TRP A 160 -0.25 -9.76 -3.03
C TRP A 160 -0.22 -8.80 -4.21
N GLN A 161 0.95 -8.54 -4.77
CA GLN A 161 1.04 -7.83 -6.05
C GLN A 161 0.66 -8.79 -7.18
N GLY A 162 -0.47 -8.49 -7.85
CA GLY A 162 -0.92 -9.26 -9.00
C GLY A 162 -0.06 -9.03 -10.23
N LYS A 163 -0.26 -9.86 -11.28
CA LYS A 163 0.44 -9.73 -12.58
C LYS A 163 0.25 -8.36 -13.24
N HIS A 164 -0.82 -7.65 -12.90
CA HIS A 164 -1.08 -6.25 -13.32
C HIS A 164 -0.44 -5.20 -12.40
N THR A 165 0.48 -5.60 -11.51
CA THR A 165 1.24 -4.74 -10.58
C THR A 165 0.45 -4.04 -9.47
N ASN A 166 -0.86 -4.12 -9.44
CA ASN A 166 -1.66 -3.63 -8.33
C ASN A 166 -1.70 -4.63 -7.17
N LEU A 167 -1.89 -4.11 -5.95
CA LEU A 167 -2.17 -4.96 -4.80
C LEU A 167 -3.56 -5.61 -4.96
N VAL A 168 -3.64 -6.90 -4.70
CA VAL A 168 -4.89 -7.67 -4.70
C VAL A 168 -5.11 -8.22 -3.31
N SER A 169 -6.22 -7.88 -2.70
CA SER A 169 -6.70 -8.44 -1.43
C SER A 169 -7.67 -9.57 -1.70
N LYS A 170 -7.68 -10.61 -0.85
CA LYS A 170 -8.68 -11.70 -0.91
C LYS A 170 -10.11 -11.20 -0.71
N GLU A 171 -10.28 -10.19 0.13
CA GLU A 171 -11.60 -9.67 0.51
C GLU A 171 -12.04 -8.51 -0.38
N PHE A 172 -11.12 -7.60 -0.74
CA PHE A 172 -11.44 -6.34 -1.42
C PHE A 172 -10.94 -6.28 -2.87
N GLY A 173 -10.35 -7.36 -3.41
CA GLY A 173 -9.74 -7.32 -4.74
C GLY A 173 -8.68 -6.24 -4.85
N SER A 174 -8.68 -5.48 -5.95
CA SER A 174 -7.74 -4.37 -6.19
C SER A 174 -8.27 -3.00 -5.75
N TRP A 175 -9.33 -2.98 -4.93
CA TRP A 175 -10.06 -1.75 -4.57
C TRP A 175 -9.59 -1.13 -3.24
N LEU A 176 -8.31 -1.15 -2.93
CA LEU A 176 -7.75 -0.59 -1.71
C LEU A 176 -6.86 0.62 -2.00
N PHE A 177 -7.18 1.76 -1.39
CA PHE A 177 -6.20 2.81 -1.17
C PHE A 177 -5.26 2.39 -0.06
N LEU A 178 -3.97 2.66 -0.22
CA LEU A 178 -2.94 2.29 0.75
C LEU A 178 -2.39 3.51 1.48
N GLY A 179 -2.05 3.32 2.73
CA GLY A 179 -1.32 4.30 3.52
C GLY A 179 -0.42 3.61 4.52
N VAL A 180 0.69 4.27 4.83
CA VAL A 180 1.73 3.71 5.69
C VAL A 180 2.04 4.67 6.83
N ILE A 181 2.18 4.11 8.03
CA ILE A 181 2.73 4.82 9.19
C ILE A 181 4.02 4.12 9.59
N LEU A 182 5.13 4.82 9.46
CA LEU A 182 6.40 4.35 9.99
C LEU A 182 6.52 4.73 11.45
N LEU A 183 7.13 3.85 12.24
CA LEU A 183 7.32 4.00 13.69
C LEU A 183 8.79 3.72 14.03
N ASN A 184 9.37 4.50 14.94
CA ASN A 184 10.68 4.20 15.53
C ASN A 184 10.62 3.19 16.69
N LYS A 185 9.50 2.48 16.82
CA LYS A 185 9.25 1.44 17.81
C LYS A 185 9.02 0.09 17.16
N ASP A 186 9.63 -0.96 17.73
CA ASP A 186 9.32 -2.34 17.34
C ASP A 186 7.93 -2.73 17.86
N ILE A 187 7.08 -3.19 16.94
CA ILE A 187 5.79 -3.80 17.25
C ILE A 187 5.66 -5.14 16.52
N PRO A 188 4.85 -6.08 17.04
CA PRO A 188 4.72 -7.40 16.44
C PRO A 188 4.20 -7.33 15.01
N ILE A 189 4.91 -7.97 14.10
CA ILE A 189 4.58 -8.01 12.67
C ILE A 189 3.52 -9.06 12.36
N ASP A 190 2.85 -8.91 11.23
CA ASP A 190 2.01 -9.91 10.58
C ASP A 190 2.85 -10.74 9.61
N LEU A 191 2.29 -11.86 9.15
CA LEU A 191 2.91 -12.69 8.13
C LEU A 191 2.63 -12.10 6.73
N PRO A 192 3.58 -12.21 5.80
CA PRO A 192 3.37 -11.77 4.43
C PRO A 192 2.29 -12.60 3.73
N GLU A 193 1.66 -12.01 2.71
CA GLU A 193 0.74 -12.75 1.85
C GLU A 193 1.49 -13.37 0.67
N ASN A 194 1.09 -14.59 0.32
CA ASN A 194 1.61 -15.29 -0.84
C ASN A 194 0.95 -14.82 -2.14
N ASP A 195 1.60 -15.07 -3.28
CA ASP A 195 0.98 -14.86 -4.59
C ASP A 195 -0.13 -15.88 -4.84
N HIS A 196 -1.29 -15.41 -5.24
CA HIS A 196 -2.45 -16.24 -5.60
C HIS A 196 -2.85 -16.11 -7.08
N CYS A 197 -2.02 -15.49 -7.92
CA CYS A 197 -2.31 -15.39 -9.35
C CYS A 197 -2.24 -16.73 -10.08
N GLY A 198 -1.32 -17.62 -9.68
CA GLY A 198 -1.18 -18.93 -10.29
C GLY A 198 -1.14 -18.88 -11.82
N SER A 199 -1.94 -19.68 -12.50
CA SER A 199 -2.07 -19.72 -13.96
C SER A 199 -2.99 -18.63 -14.55
N CYS A 200 -3.68 -17.84 -13.73
CA CYS A 200 -4.59 -16.79 -14.20
C CYS A 200 -3.85 -15.73 -15.04
N LYS A 201 -4.39 -15.37 -16.20
CA LYS A 201 -3.85 -14.37 -17.14
C LYS A 201 -4.88 -13.28 -17.51
N ALA A 202 -6.05 -13.28 -16.90
CA ALA A 202 -7.16 -12.41 -17.31
C ALA A 202 -6.78 -10.92 -17.42
N CYS A 203 -5.95 -10.41 -16.51
CA CYS A 203 -5.49 -9.03 -16.56
C CYS A 203 -4.46 -8.76 -17.68
N LEU A 204 -3.71 -9.79 -18.10
CA LEU A 204 -2.75 -9.69 -19.20
C LEU A 204 -3.50 -9.70 -20.54
N ASP A 205 -4.45 -10.63 -20.69
CA ASP A 205 -5.21 -10.84 -21.92
C ASP A 205 -6.14 -9.67 -22.26
N ILE A 206 -6.64 -8.95 -21.26
CA ILE A 206 -7.54 -7.80 -21.45
C ILE A 206 -6.78 -6.49 -21.70
N CYS A 207 -5.47 -6.44 -21.51
CA CYS A 207 -4.70 -5.21 -21.66
C CYS A 207 -4.55 -4.80 -23.13
N PRO A 208 -5.16 -3.70 -23.59
CA PRO A 208 -5.18 -3.35 -25.02
C PRO A 208 -3.82 -2.94 -25.58
N THR A 209 -2.86 -2.62 -24.71
CA THR A 209 -1.51 -2.18 -25.07
C THR A 209 -0.45 -3.23 -24.79
N GLU A 210 -0.84 -4.41 -24.30
CA GLU A 210 0.07 -5.49 -23.86
C GLU A 210 1.19 -4.98 -22.93
N ALA A 211 0.85 -4.00 -22.09
CA ALA A 211 1.81 -3.28 -21.24
C ALA A 211 2.49 -4.16 -20.17
N PHE A 212 1.95 -5.35 -19.88
CA PHE A 212 2.46 -6.22 -18.82
C PHE A 212 3.47 -7.24 -19.36
N ILE A 213 4.58 -6.76 -19.92
CA ILE A 213 5.62 -7.62 -20.50
C ILE A 213 6.46 -8.30 -19.41
N CYS A 214 6.55 -7.71 -18.23
CA CYS A 214 7.36 -8.23 -17.12
C CYS A 214 6.67 -8.03 -15.77
N LEU A 215 6.69 -9.06 -14.98
CA LEU A 215 5.78 -9.39 -13.87
C LEU A 215 5.76 -8.49 -12.63
N LEU A 216 6.48 -7.39 -12.49
CA LEU A 216 6.44 -6.66 -11.21
C LEU A 216 6.54 -5.13 -11.29
N TYR A 217 7.07 -4.57 -12.37
CA TYR A 217 7.14 -3.13 -12.59
C TYR A 217 7.06 -2.88 -14.09
N THR A 218 5.87 -2.82 -14.60
CA THR A 218 5.65 -2.63 -16.03
C THR A 218 4.87 -1.38 -16.27
N SER A 219 5.31 -0.66 -17.24
CA SER A 219 4.84 0.53 -17.92
C SER A 219 3.87 1.44 -17.16
N PRO A 220 4.01 2.74 -17.30
CA PRO A 220 3.07 3.70 -16.76
C PRO A 220 1.66 3.35 -17.23
N SER A 221 0.71 3.31 -16.32
CA SER A 221 -0.70 3.30 -16.64
C SER A 221 -1.01 4.54 -17.50
N PRO A 222 -1.93 4.47 -18.48
CA PRO A 222 -2.42 5.66 -19.18
C PRO A 222 -2.91 6.78 -18.24
N ARG A 223 -3.13 6.44 -16.98
CA ARG A 223 -3.48 7.38 -15.90
C ARG A 223 -2.30 8.22 -15.43
N ASP A 224 -1.09 7.77 -15.67
CA ASP A 224 0.15 8.39 -15.17
C ASP A 224 0.88 9.18 -16.27
N SER A 225 0.26 9.29 -17.47
CA SER A 225 0.69 10.10 -18.59
C SER A 225 -0.05 11.42 -18.68
#